data_0eff73a567cf336f20a54ad4d8218f52
#
_entry.id   0eff73a567cf336f20a54ad4d8218f52
#
_cell.length_a   1.000
_cell.length_b   1.000
_cell.length_c   1.000
_cell.angle_alpha   90.00
_cell.angle_beta   90.00
_cell.angle_gamma   90.00
#
_symmetry.space_group_name_H-M   'P 1'
#
loop_
_entity.id
_entity.type
_entity.pdbx_description
1 polymer ?
#
loop_
_entity_poly.entity_id
_entity_poly.type
_entity_poly.pdbx_seq_one_letter_code
_entity_poly.pdbx_strand_id
1 'polypeptide(L)'
;MSHAMMALMIDDAKDEPVTPCYRIRLEDFVVTLSIGAYEHERSRPQRVRIDLEMAIDQDVSAIGDRLSAVVSYDGLLDRIERVASSRHINLLETLALEVADICFGDARVRRVAVSVKKLDIFDGRAVPGIHLDVARPGSRSAAPRC
;
A
#
# COMPACT_ATOMS: atom_id res chain seq x y z
N MET A 1 26.89 16.12 38.86
CA MET A 1 27.47 14.83 38.49
C MET A 1 26.51 13.92 37.74
N SER A 2 25.23 13.89 38.08
CA SER A 2 24.24 13.07 37.39
C SER A 2 23.88 13.54 35.97
N HIS A 3 24.05 14.82 35.67
CA HIS A 3 23.73 15.37 34.34
C HIS A 3 24.71 14.94 33.23
N ALA A 4 25.98 14.72 33.55
CA ALA A 4 26.95 14.25 32.57
C ALA A 4 26.76 12.77 32.17
N MET A 5 26.29 11.92 33.09
CA MET A 5 25.98 10.53 32.82
C MET A 5 24.70 10.36 32.01
N MET A 6 23.68 11.18 32.23
CA MET A 6 22.45 11.16 31.44
C MET A 6 22.65 11.63 30.02
N ALA A 7 23.53 12.63 29.80
CA ALA A 7 23.87 13.10 28.46
C ALA A 7 24.61 12.03 27.65
N LEU A 8 25.51 11.26 28.29
CA LEU A 8 26.20 10.16 27.64
C LEU A 8 25.27 8.98 27.28
N MET A 9 24.29 8.67 28.09
CA MET A 9 23.31 7.63 27.80
C MET A 9 22.34 8.01 26.67
N ILE A 10 22.04 9.30 26.51
CA ILE A 10 21.19 9.81 25.45
C ILE A 10 21.94 9.84 24.11
N ASP A 11 23.25 10.10 24.12
CA ASP A 11 24.08 10.13 22.92
C ASP A 11 24.32 8.73 22.34
N ASP A 12 24.45 7.70 23.19
CA ASP A 12 24.59 6.31 22.75
C ASP A 12 23.34 5.79 22.04
N ALA A 13 22.15 6.34 22.35
CA ALA A 13 20.90 5.97 21.70
C ALA A 13 20.68 6.68 20.35
N LYS A 14 21.47 7.72 20.06
CA LYS A 14 21.34 8.52 18.84
C LYS A 14 22.29 8.12 17.71
N ASP A 15 23.25 7.28 17.98
CA ASP A 15 24.30 6.91 17.02
C ASP A 15 24.00 5.68 16.17
N GLU A 16 22.82 5.08 16.27
CA GLU A 16 22.40 4.08 15.28
C GLU A 16 22.14 4.80 13.95
N PRO A 17 22.87 4.46 12.88
CA PRO A 17 22.61 5.08 11.58
C PRO A 17 21.19 4.76 11.12
N VAL A 18 20.34 5.79 11.05
CA VAL A 18 19.00 5.68 10.49
C VAL A 18 19.16 5.67 8.97
N THR A 19 19.01 4.52 8.35
CA THR A 19 18.93 4.41 6.90
C THR A 19 17.60 5.04 6.46
N PRO A 20 17.63 6.10 5.63
CA PRO A 20 16.37 6.70 5.16
C PRO A 20 15.62 5.71 4.27
N CYS A 21 14.44 5.34 4.69
CA CYS A 21 13.54 4.54 3.90
C CYS A 21 12.33 5.37 3.46
N TYR A 22 11.57 4.89 2.52
CA TYR A 22 10.46 5.66 1.98
C TYR A 22 9.27 4.79 1.64
N ARG A 23 8.14 5.45 1.42
CA ARG A 23 6.90 4.81 0.99
C ARG A 23 6.43 5.46 -0.30
N ILE A 24 5.92 4.64 -1.18
CA ILE A 24 5.23 5.10 -2.38
C ILE A 24 3.75 5.07 -2.07
N ARG A 25 3.05 6.17 -2.34
CA ARG A 25 1.60 6.26 -2.20
C ARG A 25 0.97 6.54 -3.55
N LEU A 26 -0.09 5.80 -3.87
CA LEU A 26 -0.99 6.09 -4.95
C LEU A 26 -2.37 6.29 -4.35
N GLU A 27 -2.91 7.50 -4.50
CA GLU A 27 -4.15 7.91 -3.84
C GLU A 27 -5.20 8.31 -4.88
N ASP A 28 -6.46 8.14 -4.50
CA ASP A 28 -7.61 8.57 -5.30
C ASP A 28 -7.72 7.88 -6.68
N PHE A 29 -7.26 6.64 -6.76
CA PHE A 29 -7.44 5.86 -7.99
C PHE A 29 -8.86 5.31 -8.05
N VAL A 30 -9.66 5.87 -8.97
CA VAL A 30 -11.06 5.48 -9.15
C VAL A 30 -11.20 4.62 -10.40
N VAL A 31 -11.78 3.45 -10.24
CA VAL A 31 -12.08 2.52 -11.34
C VAL A 31 -13.53 2.06 -11.26
N THR A 32 -14.12 1.77 -12.41
CA THR A 32 -15.45 1.19 -12.49
C THR A 32 -15.33 -0.31 -12.66
N LEU A 33 -15.87 -1.07 -11.71
CA LEU A 33 -15.70 -2.52 -11.62
C LEU A 33 -17.03 -3.24 -11.39
N SER A 34 -17.08 -4.49 -11.84
CA SER A 34 -18.13 -5.42 -11.43
C SER A 34 -17.73 -6.02 -10.08
N ILE A 35 -18.35 -5.53 -9.01
CA ILE A 35 -18.01 -5.92 -7.65
C ILE A 35 -19.22 -5.91 -6.74
N GLY A 36 -19.30 -6.88 -5.84
CA GLY A 36 -20.32 -6.99 -4.81
C GLY A 36 -20.87 -8.41 -4.68
N ALA A 37 -21.22 -8.79 -3.45
CA ALA A 37 -21.75 -10.12 -3.14
C ALA A 37 -23.24 -10.26 -3.45
N TYR A 38 -23.97 -9.16 -3.49
CA TYR A 38 -25.40 -9.16 -3.72
C TYR A 38 -25.74 -9.22 -5.19
N GLU A 39 -26.87 -9.85 -5.52
CA GLU A 39 -27.28 -10.07 -6.91
C GLU A 39 -27.45 -8.77 -7.70
N HIS A 40 -28.01 -7.73 -7.09
CA HIS A 40 -28.18 -6.45 -7.74
C HIS A 40 -26.84 -5.75 -8.07
N GLU A 41 -25.75 -6.13 -7.41
CA GLU A 41 -24.41 -5.62 -7.69
C GLU A 41 -23.77 -6.31 -8.89
N ARG A 42 -24.26 -7.49 -9.28
CA ARG A 42 -23.73 -8.25 -10.43
C ARG A 42 -24.14 -7.67 -11.77
N SER A 43 -25.26 -6.97 -11.82
CA SER A 43 -25.80 -6.44 -13.06
C SER A 43 -25.38 -5.02 -13.38
N ARG A 44 -24.70 -4.34 -12.44
CA ARG A 44 -24.33 -2.93 -12.58
C ARG A 44 -22.92 -2.69 -12.03
N PRO A 45 -21.96 -2.29 -12.87
CA PRO A 45 -20.65 -1.88 -12.39
C PRO A 45 -20.74 -0.70 -11.43
N GLN A 46 -19.80 -0.65 -10.48
CA GLN A 46 -19.71 0.38 -9.45
C GLN A 46 -18.36 1.06 -9.53
N ARG A 47 -18.31 2.32 -9.12
CA ARG A 47 -17.05 3.02 -8.92
C ARG A 47 -16.44 2.61 -7.58
N VAL A 48 -15.17 2.29 -7.63
CA VAL A 48 -14.37 1.92 -6.48
C VAL A 48 -13.16 2.84 -6.41
N ARG A 49 -12.87 3.39 -5.25
CA ARG A 49 -11.65 4.15 -5.02
C ARG A 49 -10.63 3.28 -4.31
N ILE A 50 -9.43 3.26 -4.87
CA ILE A 50 -8.31 2.50 -4.35
C ILE A 50 -7.21 3.48 -3.93
N ASP A 51 -6.79 3.38 -2.69
CA ASP A 51 -5.62 4.06 -2.15
C ASP A 51 -4.65 2.99 -1.70
N LEU A 52 -3.38 3.13 -2.08
CA LEU A 52 -2.37 2.17 -1.66
C LEU A 52 -1.08 2.84 -1.24
N GLU A 53 -0.36 2.15 -0.36
CA GLU A 53 0.94 2.57 0.13
C GLU A 53 1.88 1.37 0.16
N MET A 54 3.07 1.52 -0.41
CA MET A 54 4.10 0.50 -0.43
C MET A 54 5.30 0.96 0.40
N ALA A 55 5.69 0.20 1.41
CA ALA A 55 6.93 0.43 2.14
C ALA A 55 8.08 -0.21 1.38
N ILE A 56 9.09 0.58 1.05
CA ILE A 56 10.20 0.18 0.18
C ILE A 56 11.45 -0.08 0.99
N ASP A 57 12.02 -1.27 0.84
CA ASP A 57 13.30 -1.64 1.42
C ASP A 57 14.43 -1.21 0.50
N GLN A 58 14.76 0.07 0.58
CA GLN A 58 15.80 0.68 -0.23
C GLN A 58 16.34 1.92 0.47
N ASP A 59 17.66 2.06 0.49
CA ASP A 59 18.29 3.28 0.96
C ASP A 59 18.06 4.39 -0.07
N VAL A 60 17.22 5.35 0.28
CA VAL A 60 16.89 6.46 -0.61
C VAL A 60 18.11 7.32 -0.96
N SER A 61 19.09 7.40 -0.07
CA SER A 61 20.30 8.16 -0.31
C SER A 61 21.21 7.56 -1.39
N ALA A 62 21.05 6.26 -1.67
CA ALA A 62 21.83 5.54 -2.69
C ALA A 62 21.22 5.61 -4.10
N ILE A 63 20.04 6.20 -4.25
CA ILE A 63 19.31 6.25 -5.54
C ILE A 63 20.00 7.17 -6.54
N GLY A 64 20.57 8.30 -6.09
CA GLY A 64 21.34 9.22 -6.94
C GLY A 64 20.52 9.86 -8.06
N ASP A 65 19.25 10.13 -7.80
CA ASP A 65 18.32 10.74 -8.77
C ASP A 65 18.19 9.95 -10.08
N ARG A 66 18.30 8.63 -10.01
CA ARG A 66 18.23 7.73 -11.19
C ARG A 66 16.91 6.98 -11.20
N LEU A 67 16.12 7.18 -12.26
CA LEU A 67 14.85 6.47 -12.45
C LEU A 67 15.04 4.95 -12.44
N SER A 68 16.12 4.45 -13.03
CA SER A 68 16.41 3.01 -13.08
C SER A 68 16.68 2.37 -11.71
N ALA A 69 16.96 3.19 -10.69
CA ALA A 69 17.29 2.71 -9.34
C ALA A 69 16.06 2.60 -8.43
N VAL A 70 14.91 3.14 -8.80
CA VAL A 70 13.73 3.18 -7.94
C VAL A 70 12.72 2.07 -8.27
N VAL A 71 11.88 1.76 -7.30
CA VAL A 71 10.70 0.92 -7.55
C VAL A 71 9.75 1.71 -8.44
N SER A 72 9.41 1.16 -9.60
CA SER A 72 8.52 1.82 -10.55
C SER A 72 7.06 1.61 -10.16
N TYR A 73 6.31 2.68 -10.14
CA TYR A 73 4.85 2.63 -10.08
C TYR A 73 4.21 2.86 -11.46
N ASP A 74 5.02 3.10 -12.48
CA ASP A 74 4.53 3.21 -13.85
C ASP A 74 3.89 1.89 -14.30
N GLY A 75 2.73 1.97 -14.89
CA GLY A 75 1.97 0.79 -15.32
C GLY A 75 1.31 0.00 -14.19
N LEU A 76 1.54 0.35 -12.91
CA LEU A 76 0.92 -0.32 -11.78
C LEU A 76 -0.60 -0.18 -11.81
N LEU A 77 -1.10 1.02 -12.07
CA LEU A 77 -2.53 1.29 -12.16
C LEU A 77 -3.18 0.50 -13.30
N ASP A 78 -2.52 0.42 -14.45
CA ASP A 78 -3.02 -0.36 -15.60
C ASP A 78 -3.10 -1.85 -15.27
N ARG A 79 -2.13 -2.38 -14.55
CA ARG A 79 -2.14 -3.79 -14.12
C ARG A 79 -3.26 -4.06 -13.11
N ILE A 80 -3.45 -3.17 -12.16
CA ILE A 80 -4.53 -3.27 -11.18
C ILE A 80 -5.89 -3.27 -11.90
N GLU A 81 -6.10 -2.32 -12.79
CA GLU A 81 -7.35 -2.20 -13.54
C GLU A 81 -7.60 -3.43 -14.40
N ARG A 82 -6.59 -3.96 -15.07
CA ARG A 82 -6.69 -5.15 -15.90
C ARG A 82 -7.11 -6.37 -15.09
N VAL A 83 -6.47 -6.61 -13.95
CA VAL A 83 -6.80 -7.75 -13.09
C VAL A 83 -8.19 -7.59 -12.47
N ALA A 84 -8.49 -6.40 -11.96
CA ALA A 84 -9.77 -6.12 -11.31
C ALA A 84 -10.94 -6.17 -12.29
N SER A 85 -10.72 -5.82 -13.56
CA SER A 85 -11.77 -5.84 -14.60
C SER A 85 -11.93 -7.19 -15.28
N SER A 86 -11.06 -8.17 -15.00
CA SER A 86 -11.05 -9.46 -15.71
C SER A 86 -12.22 -10.37 -15.35
N ARG A 87 -12.86 -10.13 -14.20
CA ARG A 87 -13.99 -10.92 -13.73
C ARG A 87 -14.81 -10.14 -12.70
N HIS A 88 -15.99 -10.66 -12.36
CA HIS A 88 -16.75 -10.17 -11.21
C HIS A 88 -16.04 -10.55 -9.91
N ILE A 89 -15.94 -9.62 -8.98
CA ILE A 89 -15.35 -9.82 -7.66
C ILE A 89 -16.44 -9.66 -6.61
N ASN A 90 -16.61 -10.62 -5.72
CA ASN A 90 -17.67 -10.56 -4.72
C ASN A 90 -17.35 -9.59 -3.58
N LEU A 91 -16.10 -9.56 -3.11
CA LEU A 91 -15.73 -8.88 -1.86
C LEU A 91 -14.62 -7.86 -2.08
N LEU A 92 -14.70 -6.74 -1.36
CA LEU A 92 -13.64 -5.74 -1.33
C LEU A 92 -12.33 -6.33 -0.80
N GLU A 93 -12.42 -7.26 0.14
CA GLU A 93 -11.28 -7.98 0.71
C GLU A 93 -10.50 -8.73 -0.36
N THR A 94 -11.19 -9.39 -1.26
CA THR A 94 -10.57 -10.10 -2.39
C THR A 94 -9.84 -9.13 -3.32
N LEU A 95 -10.48 -8.02 -3.66
CA LEU A 95 -9.86 -6.99 -4.49
C LEU A 95 -8.61 -6.42 -3.81
N ALA A 96 -8.68 -6.13 -2.52
CA ALA A 96 -7.55 -5.59 -1.79
C ALA A 96 -6.35 -6.55 -1.77
N LEU A 97 -6.59 -7.84 -1.58
CA LEU A 97 -5.53 -8.87 -1.65
C LEU A 97 -4.90 -8.93 -3.04
N GLU A 98 -5.69 -8.89 -4.09
CA GLU A 98 -5.16 -8.90 -5.47
C GLU A 98 -4.32 -7.66 -5.77
N VAL A 99 -4.75 -6.49 -5.31
CA VAL A 99 -3.96 -5.26 -5.43
C VAL A 99 -2.64 -5.39 -4.69
N ALA A 100 -2.66 -5.92 -3.46
CA ALA A 100 -1.44 -6.14 -2.68
C ALA A 100 -0.48 -7.10 -3.39
N ASP A 101 -0.98 -8.19 -3.95
CA ASP A 101 -0.16 -9.16 -4.68
C ASP A 101 0.53 -8.52 -5.89
N ILE A 102 -0.16 -7.67 -6.61
CA ILE A 102 0.43 -6.92 -7.74
C ILE A 102 1.56 -6.02 -7.24
N CYS A 103 1.34 -5.31 -6.13
CA CYS A 103 2.35 -4.44 -5.54
C CYS A 103 3.61 -5.20 -5.10
N PHE A 104 3.47 -6.43 -4.64
CA PHE A 104 4.60 -7.28 -4.25
C PHE A 104 5.40 -7.85 -5.42
N GLY A 105 5.07 -7.51 -6.65
CA GLY A 105 5.83 -7.92 -7.82
C GLY A 105 7.28 -7.43 -7.83
N ASP A 106 7.60 -6.33 -7.16
CA ASP A 106 8.98 -5.90 -6.92
C ASP A 106 9.44 -6.41 -5.55
N ALA A 107 10.58 -7.10 -5.51
CA ALA A 107 11.10 -7.72 -4.29
C ALA A 107 11.45 -6.71 -3.19
N ARG A 108 11.66 -5.45 -3.52
CA ARG A 108 11.96 -4.38 -2.57
C ARG A 108 10.73 -3.87 -1.82
N VAL A 109 9.54 -4.21 -2.28
CA VAL A 109 8.30 -3.88 -1.57
C VAL A 109 8.15 -4.82 -0.38
N ARG A 110 8.20 -4.28 0.83
CA ARG A 110 8.15 -5.08 2.07
C ARG A 110 6.76 -5.16 2.66
N ARG A 111 6.00 -4.10 2.52
CA ARG A 111 4.68 -3.98 3.10
C ARG A 111 3.78 -3.20 2.18
N VAL A 112 2.52 -3.59 2.11
CA VAL A 112 1.50 -2.92 1.32
C VAL A 112 0.27 -2.67 2.19
N ALA A 113 -0.19 -1.44 2.20
CA ALA A 113 -1.46 -1.06 2.79
C ALA A 113 -2.41 -0.66 1.65
N VAL A 114 -3.61 -1.24 1.62
CA VAL A 114 -4.61 -0.99 0.59
C VAL A 114 -5.93 -0.62 1.24
N SER A 115 -6.50 0.51 0.83
CA SER A 115 -7.87 0.89 1.17
C SER A 115 -8.73 0.82 -0.09
N VAL A 116 -9.87 0.18 0.00
CA VAL A 116 -10.80 0.02 -1.11
C VAL A 116 -12.18 0.46 -0.64
N LYS A 117 -12.83 1.35 -1.39
CA LYS A 117 -14.14 1.92 -1.02
C LYS A 117 -15.10 1.86 -2.20
N LYS A 118 -16.35 1.48 -1.91
CA LYS A 118 -17.47 1.59 -2.88
C LYS A 118 -18.08 2.99 -2.78
N LEU A 119 -18.04 3.74 -3.87
CA LEU A 119 -18.43 5.15 -3.85
C LEU A 119 -19.94 5.36 -4.00
N ASP A 120 -20.65 4.43 -4.63
CA ASP A 120 -22.02 4.70 -5.11
C ASP A 120 -23.12 3.89 -4.40
N ILE A 121 -22.76 2.92 -3.57
CA ILE A 121 -23.72 1.93 -3.07
C ILE A 121 -24.78 2.52 -2.12
N PHE A 122 -24.48 3.60 -1.44
CA PHE A 122 -25.39 4.26 -0.51
C PHE A 122 -25.82 5.67 -0.92
N ASP A 123 -25.71 5.99 -2.19
CA ASP A 123 -26.13 7.28 -2.78
C ASP A 123 -25.57 8.51 -2.04
N GLY A 124 -24.31 8.45 -1.64
CA GLY A 124 -23.63 9.54 -0.95
C GLY A 124 -23.89 9.63 0.55
N ARG A 125 -24.74 8.77 1.12
CA ARG A 125 -25.04 8.76 2.56
C ARG A 125 -23.88 8.21 3.39
N ALA A 126 -23.13 7.26 2.82
CA ALA A 126 -21.95 6.67 3.42
C ALA A 126 -21.09 6.03 2.33
N VAL A 127 -19.80 5.90 2.59
CA VAL A 127 -18.87 5.22 1.70
C VAL A 127 -18.28 4.03 2.46
N PRO A 128 -18.77 2.81 2.23
CA PRO A 128 -18.21 1.62 2.87
C PRO A 128 -16.89 1.25 2.25
N GLY A 129 -15.98 0.75 3.05
CA GLY A 129 -14.69 0.32 2.58
C GLY A 129 -14.00 -0.59 3.56
N ILE A 130 -12.87 -1.15 3.13
CA ILE A 130 -11.97 -1.93 3.97
C ILE A 130 -10.56 -1.38 3.85
N HIS A 131 -9.76 -1.64 4.86
CA HIS A 131 -8.34 -1.36 4.85
C HIS A 131 -7.59 -2.65 5.16
N LEU A 132 -6.64 -3.00 4.29
CA LEU A 132 -5.82 -4.18 4.40
C LEU A 132 -4.36 -3.77 4.54
N ASP A 133 -3.67 -4.38 5.49
CA ASP A 133 -2.24 -4.15 5.71
C ASP A 133 -1.53 -5.50 5.67
N VAL A 134 -0.63 -5.68 4.71
CA VAL A 134 0.04 -6.96 4.43
C VAL A 134 1.55 -6.78 4.43
N ALA A 135 2.23 -7.61 5.22
CA ALA A 135 3.68 -7.73 5.16
C ALA A 135 4.07 -8.84 4.19
N ARG A 136 5.23 -8.70 3.53
CA ARG A 136 5.76 -9.78 2.66
C ARG A 136 6.00 -11.03 3.51
N PRO A 137 5.51 -12.20 3.06
CA PRO A 137 5.79 -13.46 3.76
C PRO A 137 7.29 -13.69 3.90
N GLY A 138 7.74 -14.10 5.11
CA GLY A 138 9.14 -14.35 5.40
C GLY A 138 9.95 -13.11 5.78
N SER A 139 9.40 -11.92 5.70
CA SER A 139 10.02 -10.75 6.30
C SER A 139 9.88 -10.85 7.83
N ARG A 140 11.02 -10.76 8.53
CA ARG A 140 10.97 -10.74 9.99
C ARG A 140 10.13 -9.56 10.46
N SER A 141 9.37 -9.80 11.51
CA SER A 141 8.44 -8.88 12.17
C SER A 141 9.10 -7.64 12.80
N ALA A 142 10.20 -7.17 12.27
CA ALA A 142 10.62 -5.83 12.61
C ALA A 142 9.70 -4.88 11.86
N ALA A 143 8.82 -4.20 12.58
CA ALA A 143 8.11 -3.07 12.04
C ALA A 143 9.12 -2.21 11.26
N PRO A 144 8.86 -1.90 9.97
CA PRO A 144 9.78 -1.03 9.26
C PRO A 144 9.93 0.25 10.06
N ARG A 145 11.17 0.64 10.32
CA ARG A 145 11.49 1.89 11.02
C ARG A 145 11.17 3.11 10.15
N CYS A 146 10.24 2.93 9.25
CA CYS A 146 9.72 3.98 8.38
C CYS A 146 8.33 4.39 8.84
#